data_b46ceedb4b6fc9ad2a902afb364e42fd
#
_entry.id   b46ceedb4b6fc9ad2a902afb364e42fd
#
_cell.length_a   1.000
_cell.length_b   1.000
_cell.length_c   1.000
_cell.angle_alpha   90.00
_cell.angle_beta   90.00
_cell.angle_gamma   90.00
#
_symmetry.space_group_name_H-M   'P 1'
#
loop_
_entity.id
_entity.type
_entity.pdbx_description
1 polymer ?
#
loop_
_entity_poly.entity_id
_entity_poly.type
_entity_poly.pdbx_seq_one_letter_code
_entity_poly.pdbx_strand_id
1 'polypeptide(L)'
;FLSKSFNADQFVRAGKVVHIPNAGAKLSASVGPISRPKTATETTDTELTFEIKEIYTDPLYIQNADKYELSYDKRDAVLSACRSALSDKVATEILKSWIGTTTKTKLIGTTFSRQDVLKAQTKLNEQDIPQEGRYLLLDAKCYEELLSDLTEVQANAFLATANASTGVVGKLYGFEVMLRSSLINGVSAFAWHKDYVCRAQGDHEMFEQEN
;
A
#
# COMPACT_ATOMS: atom_id res chain seq x y z
N PHE A 1 -3.88 -4.40 -2.37
CA PHE A 1 -3.59 -3.25 -1.49
C PHE A 1 -3.07 -2.03 -2.25
N LEU A 2 -2.32 -2.19 -3.33
CA LEU A 2 -1.78 -1.06 -4.11
C LEU A 2 -2.85 -0.09 -4.62
N SER A 3 -4.02 -0.58 -5.02
CA SER A 3 -5.15 0.26 -5.44
C SER A 3 -5.75 1.12 -4.33
N LYS A 4 -5.36 0.89 -3.07
CA LYS A 4 -5.81 1.60 -1.87
C LYS A 4 -4.80 2.66 -1.42
N SER A 5 -4.17 3.33 -2.37
CA SER A 5 -3.23 4.43 -2.18
C SER A 5 -3.47 5.53 -3.22
N PHE A 6 -2.95 6.72 -2.96
CA PHE A 6 -2.99 7.79 -3.94
C PHE A 6 -2.13 7.42 -5.16
N ASN A 7 -2.72 7.56 -6.34
CA ASN A 7 -2.01 7.30 -7.60
C ASN A 7 -1.31 8.59 -8.08
N ALA A 8 0.02 8.53 -8.13
CA ALA A 8 0.87 9.64 -8.55
C ALA A 8 1.45 9.46 -9.97
N ASP A 9 0.89 8.55 -10.80
CA ASP A 9 1.40 8.29 -12.16
C ASP A 9 1.41 9.56 -13.02
N GLN A 10 0.44 10.45 -12.84
CA GLN A 10 0.36 11.73 -13.54
C GLN A 10 1.53 12.68 -13.24
N PHE A 11 2.24 12.49 -12.15
CA PHE A 11 3.38 13.31 -11.74
C PHE A 11 4.73 12.71 -12.17
N VAL A 12 4.72 11.56 -12.85
CA VAL A 12 5.92 10.95 -13.42
C VAL A 12 6.40 11.81 -14.59
N ARG A 13 7.61 12.35 -14.47
CA ARG A 13 8.25 13.15 -15.53
C ARG A 13 9.44 12.38 -16.08
N ALA A 14 9.91 12.82 -17.28
CA ALA A 14 11.14 12.31 -17.83
C ALA A 14 12.28 12.48 -16.80
N GLY A 15 12.97 11.36 -16.46
CA GLY A 15 14.03 11.36 -15.45
C GLY A 15 13.78 10.52 -14.22
N LYS A 16 12.70 9.71 -14.21
CA LYS A 16 12.39 8.74 -13.12
C LYS A 16 12.11 9.38 -11.75
N VAL A 17 11.95 10.69 -11.68
CA VAL A 17 11.63 11.41 -10.44
C VAL A 17 10.19 11.86 -10.47
N VAL A 18 9.46 11.56 -9.40
CA VAL A 18 8.08 12.00 -9.18
C VAL A 18 8.09 13.21 -8.28
N HIS A 19 7.45 14.29 -8.70
CA HIS A 19 7.33 15.53 -7.98
C HIS A 19 5.86 15.81 -7.67
N ILE A 20 5.45 15.64 -6.41
CA ILE A 20 4.09 15.92 -5.96
C ILE A 20 4.08 17.27 -5.24
N PRO A 21 3.48 18.32 -5.84
CA PRO A 21 3.39 19.62 -5.19
C PRO A 21 2.42 19.56 -4.01
N ASN A 22 2.77 20.23 -2.91
CA ASN A 22 1.93 20.40 -1.75
C ASN A 22 1.94 21.87 -1.35
N ALA A 23 0.78 22.49 -1.34
CA ALA A 23 0.61 23.91 -1.00
C ALA A 23 0.97 24.27 0.45
N GLY A 24 1.28 23.29 1.31
CA GLY A 24 1.86 23.49 2.65
C GLY A 24 1.01 24.27 3.67
N ALA A 25 -0.11 24.82 3.26
CA ALA A 25 -0.92 25.72 4.09
C ALA A 25 -1.83 24.96 5.07
N LYS A 26 -1.49 25.00 6.35
CA LYS A 26 -2.48 24.73 7.41
C LYS A 26 -3.20 26.05 7.71
N LEU A 27 -4.40 26.22 7.15
CA LEU A 27 -5.25 27.35 7.45
C LEU A 27 -5.89 27.15 8.83
N SER A 28 -5.74 28.14 9.72
CA SER A 28 -6.45 28.18 11.00
C SER A 28 -7.67 29.09 10.90
N ALA A 29 -8.82 28.60 11.37
CA ALA A 29 -10.01 29.41 11.51
C ALA A 29 -10.09 30.01 12.93
N SER A 30 -10.45 31.29 13.04
CA SER A 30 -10.67 31.97 14.32
C SER A 30 -12.15 32.33 14.47
N VAL A 31 -12.69 32.19 15.67
CA VAL A 31 -14.05 32.61 15.99
C VAL A 31 -14.01 33.99 16.64
N GLY A 32 -14.91 34.88 16.21
CA GLY A 32 -15.06 36.23 16.76
C GLY A 32 -14.95 37.34 15.72
N PRO A 33 -15.14 38.62 16.13
CA PRO A 33 -15.01 39.73 15.21
C PRO A 33 -13.58 39.89 14.69
N ILE A 34 -13.45 40.14 13.38
CA ILE A 34 -12.15 40.31 12.74
C ILE A 34 -11.49 41.60 13.24
N SER A 35 -10.40 41.46 13.97
CA SER A 35 -9.52 42.59 14.29
C SER A 35 -8.75 42.98 13.04
N ARG A 36 -8.86 44.25 12.63
CA ARG A 36 -8.13 44.81 11.47
C ARG A 36 -7.03 45.75 11.96
N PRO A 37 -5.87 45.87 11.29
CA PRO A 37 -5.49 45.15 10.06
C PRO A 37 -4.96 43.71 10.36
N LYS A 38 -5.31 42.75 9.49
CA LYS A 38 -4.66 41.43 9.47
C LYS A 38 -3.60 41.41 8.36
N THR A 39 -2.41 41.00 8.72
CA THR A 39 -1.34 40.75 7.75
C THR A 39 -1.60 39.38 7.11
N ALA A 40 -1.55 39.33 5.79
CA ALA A 40 -1.60 38.05 5.07
C ALA A 40 -0.33 37.24 5.39
N THR A 41 -0.51 35.98 5.73
CA THR A 41 0.61 35.04 5.90
C THR A 41 0.92 34.44 4.54
N GLU A 42 2.16 34.53 4.11
CA GLU A 42 2.63 33.88 2.89
C GLU A 42 2.67 32.37 3.10
N THR A 43 2.13 31.61 2.14
CA THR A 43 2.18 30.16 2.15
C THR A 43 3.41 29.71 1.39
N THR A 44 4.20 28.83 1.99
CA THR A 44 5.36 28.24 1.32
C THR A 44 4.96 26.89 0.75
N ASP A 45 5.01 26.76 -0.56
CA ASP A 45 4.78 25.49 -1.22
C ASP A 45 5.90 24.50 -0.87
N THR A 46 5.51 23.28 -0.59
CA THR A 46 6.43 22.16 -0.35
C THR A 46 6.26 21.11 -1.45
N GLU A 47 7.26 20.31 -1.65
CA GLU A 47 7.27 19.26 -2.65
C GLU A 47 7.65 17.93 -2.04
N LEU A 48 6.89 16.88 -2.35
CA LEU A 48 7.27 15.52 -2.05
C LEU A 48 7.91 14.90 -3.29
N THR A 49 9.18 14.53 -3.18
CA THR A 49 9.93 13.90 -4.26
C THR A 49 10.32 12.48 -3.93
N PHE A 50 10.24 11.58 -4.91
CA PHE A 50 10.78 10.22 -4.81
C PHE A 50 11.14 9.68 -6.19
N GLU A 51 12.05 8.71 -6.22
CA GLU A 51 12.52 8.09 -7.46
C GLU A 51 11.78 6.78 -7.76
N ILE A 52 11.51 6.56 -9.05
CA ILE A 52 10.99 5.29 -9.55
C ILE A 52 12.17 4.35 -9.77
N LYS A 53 12.11 3.17 -9.15
CA LYS A 53 13.12 2.11 -9.32
C LYS A 53 12.79 1.24 -10.52
N GLU A 54 13.81 0.87 -11.27
CA GLU A 54 13.67 -0.17 -12.28
C GLU A 54 13.60 -1.54 -11.61
N ILE A 55 12.66 -2.36 -12.08
CA ILE A 55 12.50 -3.74 -11.64
C ILE A 55 12.41 -4.60 -12.89
N TYR A 56 13.23 -5.60 -12.99
CA TYR A 56 13.31 -6.52 -14.12
C TYR A 56 13.32 -7.98 -13.66
N THR A 57 12.95 -8.87 -14.55
CA THR A 57 13.12 -10.31 -14.38
C THR A 57 14.38 -10.77 -15.13
N ASP A 58 15.02 -11.81 -14.64
CA ASP A 58 16.13 -12.42 -15.36
C ASP A 58 15.66 -12.97 -16.72
N PRO A 59 16.50 -12.88 -17.76
CA PRO A 59 16.17 -13.40 -19.08
C PRO A 59 16.02 -14.93 -19.02
N LEU A 60 14.96 -15.46 -19.62
CA LEU A 60 14.70 -16.89 -19.70
C LEU A 60 14.79 -17.37 -21.13
N TYR A 61 15.51 -18.47 -21.34
CA TYR A 61 15.65 -19.11 -22.63
C TYR A 61 14.70 -20.31 -22.76
N ILE A 62 13.90 -20.32 -23.83
CA ILE A 62 12.99 -21.43 -24.16
C ILE A 62 13.53 -22.10 -25.44
N GLN A 63 13.88 -23.39 -25.37
CA GLN A 63 14.38 -24.12 -26.52
C GLN A 63 13.27 -24.30 -27.57
N ASN A 64 13.60 -24.18 -28.84
CA ASN A 64 12.64 -24.35 -29.93
C ASN A 64 12.01 -25.75 -29.97
N ALA A 65 12.73 -26.78 -29.57
CA ALA A 65 12.19 -28.15 -29.46
C ALA A 65 11.02 -28.23 -28.50
N ASP A 66 11.08 -27.52 -27.38
CA ASP A 66 10.03 -27.52 -26.39
C ASP A 66 8.68 -26.91 -26.89
N LYS A 67 8.72 -26.07 -27.92
CA LYS A 67 7.52 -25.50 -28.55
C LYS A 67 6.67 -26.54 -29.28
N TYR A 68 7.28 -27.61 -29.78
CA TYR A 68 6.63 -28.62 -30.63
C TYR A 68 6.32 -29.92 -29.88
N GLU A 69 7.04 -30.22 -28.82
CA GLU A 69 6.93 -31.51 -28.11
C GLU A 69 5.98 -31.45 -26.91
N LEU A 70 5.69 -30.25 -26.38
CA LEU A 70 4.85 -30.10 -25.20
C LEU A 70 3.38 -29.87 -25.55
N SER A 71 2.49 -30.52 -24.81
CA SER A 71 1.02 -30.40 -24.97
C SER A 71 0.42 -29.09 -24.47
N TYR A 72 1.23 -28.17 -23.96
CA TYR A 72 0.82 -26.86 -23.47
C TYR A 72 1.76 -25.75 -23.97
N ASP A 73 1.26 -24.54 -24.03
CA ASP A 73 2.05 -23.39 -24.42
C ASP A 73 3.00 -22.97 -23.30
N LYS A 74 4.23 -23.51 -23.36
CA LYS A 74 5.30 -23.21 -22.39
C LYS A 74 5.66 -21.73 -22.37
N ARG A 75 5.56 -21.05 -23.52
CA ARG A 75 5.85 -19.63 -23.63
C ARG A 75 4.87 -18.81 -22.79
N ASP A 76 3.58 -19.03 -22.96
CA ASP A 76 2.53 -18.31 -22.20
C ASP A 76 2.62 -18.60 -20.70
N ALA A 77 2.93 -19.84 -20.33
CA ALA A 77 3.13 -20.20 -18.92
C ALA A 77 4.34 -19.46 -18.31
N VAL A 78 5.47 -19.40 -19.02
CA VAL A 78 6.67 -18.67 -18.58
C VAL A 78 6.40 -17.16 -18.50
N LEU A 79 5.75 -16.57 -19.50
CA LEU A 79 5.38 -15.15 -19.49
C LEU A 79 4.43 -14.79 -18.34
N SER A 80 3.47 -15.64 -18.05
CA SER A 80 2.57 -15.47 -16.92
C SER A 80 3.31 -15.52 -15.59
N ALA A 81 4.24 -16.47 -15.43
CA ALA A 81 5.09 -16.58 -14.25
C ALA A 81 5.99 -15.35 -14.06
N CYS A 82 6.60 -14.83 -15.14
CA CYS A 82 7.41 -13.61 -15.11
C CYS A 82 6.58 -12.39 -14.70
N ARG A 83 5.37 -12.22 -15.26
CA ARG A 83 4.46 -11.13 -14.89
C ARG A 83 4.05 -11.20 -13.43
N SER A 84 3.75 -12.38 -12.93
CA SER A 84 3.40 -12.60 -11.52
C SER A 84 4.58 -12.24 -10.60
N ALA A 85 5.78 -12.74 -10.91
CA ALA A 85 6.98 -12.45 -10.13
C ALA A 85 7.32 -10.94 -10.13
N LEU A 86 7.18 -10.27 -11.28
CA LEU A 86 7.39 -8.83 -11.40
C LEU A 86 6.37 -8.06 -10.55
N SER A 87 5.09 -8.42 -10.64
CA SER A 87 4.01 -7.80 -9.86
C SER A 87 4.24 -7.94 -8.34
N ASP A 88 4.65 -9.12 -7.89
CA ASP A 88 4.97 -9.37 -6.49
C ASP A 88 6.18 -8.56 -6.02
N LYS A 89 7.20 -8.44 -6.87
CA LYS A 89 8.38 -7.64 -6.56
C LYS A 89 8.07 -6.16 -6.48
N VAL A 90 7.30 -5.62 -7.43
CA VAL A 90 6.82 -4.23 -7.42
C VAL A 90 6.02 -3.96 -6.14
N ALA A 91 5.07 -4.82 -5.80
CA ALA A 91 4.27 -4.70 -4.60
C ALA A 91 5.13 -4.71 -3.33
N THR A 92 6.16 -5.55 -3.29
CA THR A 92 7.09 -5.66 -2.15
C THR A 92 7.95 -4.40 -2.00
N GLU A 93 8.49 -3.86 -3.08
CA GLU A 93 9.33 -2.65 -3.05
C GLU A 93 8.50 -1.39 -2.67
N ILE A 94 7.27 -1.26 -3.16
CA ILE A 94 6.35 -0.19 -2.75
C ILE A 94 6.06 -0.30 -1.24
N LEU A 95 5.68 -1.49 -0.77
CA LEU A 95 5.40 -1.72 0.66
C LEU A 95 6.63 -1.42 1.52
N LYS A 96 7.82 -1.81 1.08
CA LYS A 96 9.09 -1.51 1.73
C LYS A 96 9.35 -0.01 1.82
N SER A 97 9.05 0.74 0.77
CA SER A 97 9.13 2.19 0.78
C SER A 97 8.14 2.81 1.77
N TRP A 98 6.89 2.36 1.78
CA TRP A 98 5.89 2.83 2.73
C TRP A 98 6.27 2.53 4.19
N ILE A 99 6.78 1.35 4.48
CA ILE A 99 7.19 0.94 5.83
C ILE A 99 8.55 1.56 6.22
N GLY A 100 9.44 1.81 5.29
CA GLY A 100 10.82 2.25 5.52
C GLY A 100 11.01 3.70 5.98
N THR A 101 9.98 4.58 5.91
CA THR A 101 10.12 5.99 6.33
C THR A 101 10.13 6.15 7.86
N THR A 102 10.86 7.15 8.35
CA THR A 102 11.13 7.37 9.79
C THR A 102 9.94 7.97 10.56
N THR A 103 8.95 8.52 9.89
CA THR A 103 7.81 9.24 10.49
C THR A 103 6.68 8.34 10.99
N LYS A 104 6.87 7.02 10.99
CA LYS A 104 5.81 6.06 11.33
C LYS A 104 5.82 5.68 12.79
N THR A 105 4.63 5.56 13.35
CA THR A 105 4.44 4.99 14.67
C THR A 105 4.61 3.48 14.60
N LYS A 106 5.56 2.93 15.34
CA LYS A 106 5.74 1.48 15.50
C LYS A 106 5.05 1.00 16.75
N LEU A 107 4.19 -0.01 16.62
CA LEU A 107 3.67 -0.78 17.74
C LEU A 107 4.48 -2.08 17.80
N ILE A 108 5.01 -2.41 18.98
CA ILE A 108 5.83 -3.60 19.21
C ILE A 108 5.04 -4.53 20.10
N GLY A 109 4.87 -5.78 19.67
CA GLY A 109 4.20 -6.84 20.41
C GLY A 109 4.70 -8.21 19.96
N THR A 110 4.45 -9.23 20.77
CA THR A 110 4.79 -10.62 20.47
C THR A 110 3.63 -11.37 19.80
N THR A 111 2.41 -10.94 20.06
CA THR A 111 1.18 -11.52 19.55
C THR A 111 0.27 -10.39 19.11
N PHE A 112 -0.33 -10.52 17.93
CA PHE A 112 -1.23 -9.52 17.38
C PHE A 112 -2.65 -9.70 17.93
N SER A 113 -3.29 -8.63 18.34
CA SER A 113 -4.61 -8.65 18.97
C SER A 113 -5.53 -7.56 18.42
N ARG A 114 -6.83 -7.67 18.68
CA ARG A 114 -7.80 -6.61 18.40
C ARG A 114 -7.44 -5.28 19.08
N GLN A 115 -6.74 -5.35 20.24
CA GLN A 115 -6.31 -4.14 20.93
C GLN A 115 -5.22 -3.38 20.15
N ASP A 116 -4.40 -4.07 19.37
CA ASP A 116 -3.38 -3.42 18.55
C ASP A 116 -4.04 -2.68 17.37
N VAL A 117 -5.14 -3.22 16.84
CA VAL A 117 -5.97 -2.52 15.84
C VAL A 117 -6.61 -1.26 16.46
N LEU A 118 -7.10 -1.34 17.71
CA LEU A 118 -7.61 -0.18 18.45
C LEU A 118 -6.53 0.87 18.71
N LYS A 119 -5.31 0.46 19.08
CA LYS A 119 -4.19 1.40 19.24
C LYS A 119 -3.84 2.09 17.92
N ALA A 120 -3.85 1.35 16.81
CA ALA A 120 -3.65 1.94 15.48
C ALA A 120 -4.76 2.95 15.14
N GLN A 121 -6.03 2.62 15.43
CA GLN A 121 -7.16 3.54 15.26
C GLN A 121 -6.98 4.81 16.11
N THR A 122 -6.61 4.66 17.38
CA THR A 122 -6.38 5.78 18.29
C THR A 122 -5.30 6.71 17.74
N LYS A 123 -4.19 6.14 17.23
CA LYS A 123 -3.11 6.93 16.64
C LYS A 123 -3.52 7.73 15.42
N LEU A 124 -4.38 7.18 14.57
CA LEU A 124 -4.92 7.92 13.43
C LEU A 124 -5.95 8.98 13.86
N ASN A 125 -6.74 8.70 14.90
CA ASN A 125 -7.68 9.68 15.46
C ASN A 125 -6.98 10.85 16.15
N GLU A 126 -5.88 10.61 16.86
CA GLU A 126 -5.03 11.65 17.48
C GLU A 126 -4.44 12.62 16.43
N GLN A 127 -4.36 12.19 15.19
CA GLN A 127 -3.86 13.00 14.06
C GLN A 127 -4.98 13.59 13.20
N ASP A 128 -6.25 13.50 13.65
CA ASP A 128 -7.43 13.96 12.92
C ASP A 128 -7.57 13.37 11.50
N ILE A 129 -7.02 12.16 11.26
CA ILE A 129 -7.14 11.49 9.98
C ILE A 129 -8.57 10.95 9.82
N PRO A 130 -9.24 11.16 8.66
CA PRO A 130 -10.59 10.67 8.42
C PRO A 130 -10.74 9.17 8.65
N GLN A 131 -11.91 8.72 9.10
CA GLN A 131 -12.17 7.30 9.33
C GLN A 131 -12.41 6.52 8.03
N GLU A 132 -12.91 7.19 7.00
CA GLU A 132 -13.10 6.60 5.69
C GLU A 132 -11.77 6.48 4.94
N GLY A 133 -11.52 5.34 4.30
CA GLY A 133 -10.30 5.10 3.55
C GLY A 133 -9.11 4.65 4.40
N ARG A 134 -9.36 4.08 5.57
CA ARG A 134 -8.36 3.43 6.40
C ARG A 134 -8.23 1.95 6.06
N TYR A 135 -7.02 1.50 5.88
CA TYR A 135 -6.69 0.13 5.49
C TYR A 135 -5.71 -0.49 6.47
N LEU A 136 -5.83 -1.79 6.64
CA LEU A 136 -4.93 -2.60 7.46
C LEU A 136 -4.50 -3.83 6.66
N LEU A 137 -3.22 -4.01 6.45
CA LEU A 137 -2.62 -5.18 5.82
C LEU A 137 -2.00 -6.06 6.89
N LEU A 138 -2.39 -7.32 6.91
CA LEU A 138 -1.89 -8.32 7.85
C LEU A 138 -1.14 -9.42 7.09
N ASP A 139 -0.14 -10.00 7.75
CA ASP A 139 0.41 -11.28 7.32
C ASP A 139 -0.50 -12.44 7.76
N ALA A 140 -0.23 -13.65 7.27
CA ALA A 140 -1.05 -14.81 7.55
C ALA A 140 -1.08 -15.15 9.06
N LYS A 141 0.04 -14.95 9.75
CA LYS A 141 0.15 -15.22 11.19
C LYS A 141 -0.66 -14.23 12.02
N CYS A 142 -0.50 -12.93 11.77
CA CYS A 142 -1.27 -11.91 12.48
C CYS A 142 -2.78 -12.02 12.22
N TYR A 143 -3.16 -12.47 11.03
CA TYR A 143 -4.56 -12.72 10.72
C TYR A 143 -5.15 -13.88 11.54
N GLU A 144 -4.40 -14.99 11.69
CA GLU A 144 -4.78 -16.11 12.54
C GLU A 144 -4.89 -15.68 14.02
N GLU A 145 -3.90 -14.95 14.52
CA GLU A 145 -3.88 -14.41 15.88
C GLU A 145 -5.07 -13.47 16.14
N LEU A 146 -5.40 -12.60 15.18
CA LEU A 146 -6.56 -11.71 15.25
C LEU A 146 -7.86 -12.50 15.34
N LEU A 147 -8.08 -13.48 14.46
CA LEU A 147 -9.29 -14.30 14.47
C LEU A 147 -9.42 -15.09 15.78
N SER A 148 -8.32 -15.55 16.35
CA SER A 148 -8.30 -16.28 17.62
C SER A 148 -8.63 -15.37 18.83
N ASP A 149 -8.32 -14.07 18.74
CA ASP A 149 -8.62 -13.08 19.79
C ASP A 149 -10.07 -12.55 19.70
N LEU A 150 -10.74 -12.68 18.55
CA LEU A 150 -12.13 -12.30 18.39
C LEU A 150 -13.06 -13.37 18.99
N THR A 151 -14.14 -12.89 19.67
CA THR A 151 -15.22 -13.79 20.06
C THR A 151 -15.96 -14.30 18.81
N GLU A 152 -16.66 -15.43 18.91
CA GLU A 152 -17.40 -16.03 17.80
C GLU A 152 -18.35 -15.03 17.11
N VAL A 153 -19.08 -14.23 17.88
CA VAL A 153 -19.98 -13.19 17.36
C VAL A 153 -19.22 -12.10 16.61
N GLN A 154 -18.08 -11.67 17.15
CA GLN A 154 -17.24 -10.63 16.52
C GLN A 154 -16.57 -11.17 15.24
N ALA A 155 -16.11 -12.42 15.26
CA ALA A 155 -15.52 -13.06 14.09
C ALA A 155 -16.55 -13.18 12.96
N ASN A 156 -17.77 -13.62 13.26
CA ASN A 156 -18.85 -13.67 12.27
C ASN A 156 -19.21 -12.29 11.71
N ALA A 157 -19.29 -11.27 12.55
CA ALA A 157 -19.54 -9.90 12.10
C ALA A 157 -18.40 -9.35 11.23
N PHE A 158 -17.16 -9.67 11.57
CA PHE A 158 -15.98 -9.32 10.78
C PHE A 158 -15.99 -9.98 9.41
N LEU A 159 -16.18 -11.29 9.34
CA LEU A 159 -16.21 -12.06 8.09
C LEU A 159 -17.41 -11.72 7.22
N ALA A 160 -18.55 -11.32 7.79
CA ALA A 160 -19.73 -10.88 7.04
C ALA A 160 -19.46 -9.62 6.19
N THR A 161 -18.42 -8.85 6.51
CA THR A 161 -18.02 -7.66 5.74
C THR A 161 -16.95 -7.94 4.68
N ALA A 162 -16.56 -9.21 4.50
CA ALA A 162 -15.57 -9.61 3.50
C ALA A 162 -16.06 -9.34 2.08
N ASN A 163 -15.14 -8.92 1.23
CA ASN A 163 -15.40 -8.67 -0.18
C ASN A 163 -14.25 -9.22 -1.04
N ALA A 164 -14.46 -10.37 -1.65
CA ALA A 164 -13.47 -11.06 -2.46
C ALA A 164 -13.01 -10.24 -3.68
N SER A 165 -13.89 -9.44 -4.30
CA SER A 165 -13.55 -8.63 -5.47
C SER A 165 -12.56 -7.51 -5.17
N THR A 166 -12.57 -7.00 -3.94
CA THR A 166 -11.65 -5.94 -3.49
C THR A 166 -10.47 -6.46 -2.68
N GLY A 167 -10.43 -7.78 -2.39
CA GLY A 167 -9.41 -8.40 -1.55
C GLY A 167 -9.52 -8.04 -0.07
N VAL A 168 -10.68 -7.53 0.36
CA VAL A 168 -10.98 -7.21 1.76
C VAL A 168 -11.48 -8.47 2.45
N VAL A 169 -10.79 -8.92 3.49
CA VAL A 169 -11.16 -10.11 4.28
C VAL A 169 -12.13 -9.79 5.43
N GLY A 170 -12.32 -8.52 5.74
CA GLY A 170 -13.27 -8.05 6.74
C GLY A 170 -13.06 -6.58 7.08
N LYS A 171 -13.96 -6.04 7.92
CA LYS A 171 -13.85 -4.69 8.47
C LYS A 171 -13.81 -4.73 9.99
N LEU A 172 -12.83 -4.04 10.59
CA LEU A 172 -12.67 -3.99 12.04
C LEU A 172 -12.26 -2.57 12.47
N TYR A 173 -12.97 -1.99 13.42
CA TYR A 173 -12.70 -0.66 13.99
C TYR A 173 -12.44 0.43 12.93
N GLY A 174 -13.22 0.43 11.84
CA GLY A 174 -13.09 1.41 10.76
C GLY A 174 -11.98 1.10 9.74
N PHE A 175 -11.22 0.03 9.91
CA PHE A 175 -10.26 -0.43 8.92
C PHE A 175 -10.86 -1.48 7.97
N GLU A 176 -10.57 -1.37 6.69
CA GLU A 176 -10.70 -2.47 5.73
C GLU A 176 -9.45 -3.34 5.82
N VAL A 177 -9.64 -4.59 6.24
CA VAL A 177 -8.53 -5.53 6.47
C VAL A 177 -8.25 -6.31 5.20
N MET A 178 -6.99 -6.38 4.83
CA MET A 178 -6.48 -7.16 3.70
C MET A 178 -5.40 -8.13 4.18
N LEU A 179 -5.26 -9.23 3.46
CA LEU A 179 -4.30 -10.30 3.78
C LEU A 179 -3.20 -10.36 2.72
N ARG A 180 -1.99 -10.60 3.15
CA ARG A 180 -0.86 -11.02 2.32
C ARG A 180 -0.12 -12.15 3.01
N SER A 181 0.45 -13.08 2.24
CA SER A 181 1.18 -14.24 2.79
C SER A 181 2.31 -13.82 3.73
N SER A 182 3.03 -12.77 3.38
CA SER A 182 4.06 -12.17 4.22
C SER A 182 4.22 -10.68 3.88
N LEU A 183 4.58 -9.87 4.86
CA LEU A 183 5.01 -8.49 4.64
C LEU A 183 6.54 -8.47 4.47
N ILE A 184 7.17 -7.38 4.87
CA ILE A 184 8.63 -7.28 4.85
C ILE A 184 9.20 -7.74 6.20
N ASN A 185 10.50 -8.07 6.23
CA ASN A 185 11.16 -8.55 7.45
C ASN A 185 10.95 -7.62 8.64
N GLY A 186 10.46 -8.19 9.73
CA GLY A 186 10.24 -7.49 11.01
C GLY A 186 8.94 -6.68 11.08
N VAL A 187 8.08 -6.75 10.07
CA VAL A 187 6.75 -6.12 10.08
C VAL A 187 5.71 -7.16 9.69
N SER A 188 4.72 -7.36 10.53
CA SER A 188 3.64 -8.33 10.34
C SER A 188 2.28 -7.68 10.11
N ALA A 189 2.13 -6.39 10.43
CA ALA A 189 0.93 -5.61 10.19
C ALA A 189 1.29 -4.18 9.78
N PHE A 190 0.51 -3.61 8.86
CA PHE A 190 0.68 -2.24 8.38
C PHE A 190 -0.66 -1.56 8.21
N ALA A 191 -0.87 -0.42 8.92
CA ALA A 191 -2.09 0.38 8.84
C ALA A 191 -1.80 1.72 8.16
N TRP A 192 -2.70 2.15 7.26
CA TRP A 192 -2.56 3.43 6.55
C TRP A 192 -3.91 4.02 6.17
N HIS A 193 -3.88 5.29 5.75
CA HIS A 193 -4.99 5.94 5.07
C HIS A 193 -4.62 6.20 3.61
N LYS A 194 -5.58 6.08 2.69
CA LYS A 194 -5.37 6.14 1.23
C LYS A 194 -4.62 7.38 0.75
N ASP A 195 -4.90 8.54 1.36
CA ASP A 195 -4.35 9.83 0.93
C ASP A 195 -2.98 10.15 1.56
N TYR A 196 -2.50 9.30 2.50
CA TYR A 196 -1.22 9.48 3.20
C TYR A 196 -0.11 8.56 2.69
N VAL A 197 -0.42 7.70 1.75
CA VAL A 197 0.55 6.89 1.01
C VAL A 197 0.33 7.06 -0.48
N CYS A 198 1.41 7.19 -1.25
CA CYS A 198 1.33 7.32 -2.69
C CYS A 198 2.12 6.21 -3.38
N ARG A 199 1.74 5.95 -4.62
CA ARG A 199 2.47 5.08 -5.54
C ARG A 199 2.56 5.77 -6.89
N ALA A 200 3.64 5.51 -7.60
CA ALA A 200 3.78 5.84 -9.00
C ALA A 200 4.35 4.63 -9.74
N GLN A 201 3.90 4.42 -10.95
CA GLN A 201 4.30 3.32 -11.78
C GLN A 201 4.66 3.87 -13.16
N GLY A 202 5.83 3.51 -13.65
CA GLY A 202 6.27 3.80 -15.01
C GLY A 202 5.74 2.78 -16.00
N ASP A 203 6.20 2.90 -17.23
CA ASP A 203 5.83 2.02 -18.32
C ASP A 203 6.42 0.60 -18.14
N HIS A 204 5.71 -0.37 -18.69
CA HIS A 204 6.15 -1.77 -18.73
C HIS A 204 6.63 -2.09 -20.14
N GLU A 205 7.85 -2.53 -20.25
CA GLU A 205 8.41 -3.01 -21.50
C GLU A 205 8.74 -4.50 -21.41
N MET A 206 8.49 -5.22 -22.48
CA MET A 206 8.87 -6.62 -22.64
C MET A 206 9.78 -6.73 -23.83
N PHE A 207 10.97 -7.27 -23.61
CA PHE A 207 11.93 -7.54 -24.67
C PHE A 207 11.92 -9.03 -25.02
N GLU A 208 11.73 -9.32 -26.30
CA GLU A 208 11.80 -10.67 -26.84
C GLU A 208 12.82 -10.69 -27.98
N GLN A 209 13.72 -11.65 -27.95
CA GLN A 209 14.68 -11.89 -29.02
C GLN A 209 14.46 -13.29 -29.56
N GLU A 210 14.09 -13.41 -30.84
CA GLU A 210 14.09 -14.67 -31.57
C GLU A 210 15.48 -14.93 -32.11
N ASN A 211 16.02 -16.13 -31.80
CA ASN A 211 17.24 -16.65 -32.41
C ASN A 211 16.90 -17.61 -33.54
#